data_35539b10ac521d0e4192f652f42d51c7
#
_entry.id   35539b10ac521d0e4192f652f42d51c7
#
_cell.length_a   1.000
_cell.length_b   1.000
_cell.length_c   1.000
_cell.angle_alpha   90.00
_cell.angle_beta   90.00
_cell.angle_gamma   90.00
#
_symmetry.space_group_name_H-M   'P 1'
#
loop_
_entity.id
_entity.type
_entity.pdbx_description
1 polymer ?
#
loop_
_entity_poly.entity_id
_entity_poly.type
_entity_poly.pdbx_seq_one_letter_code
_entity_poly.pdbx_strand_id
1 'polypeptide(L)'
;MKNQAIVIRKYGESCVLKLENTEIDEPERNEILLRQIGVGVNYHDIYVRSGLYKTLDLPGIPGCEGVGIIEKKGSHVDHFEIGDKVVYIDKQYGSYSKYKLISQELAIKVPKNIKSELVASNYLRAMTVIMLLEHVASIVKDQWIIVTAASGGVGRMLCKWASLLGIKVIGVVSDLSKVYDKSNSGCESX
;
A
#
# COMPACT_ATOMS: atom_id res chain seq x y z
N MET A 1 -19.93 16.01 -0.46
CA MET A 1 -20.20 15.25 -1.71
C MET A 1 -20.54 13.80 -1.37
N LYS A 2 -21.43 13.14 -2.14
CA LYS A 2 -21.76 11.71 -1.91
C LYS A 2 -20.54 10.81 -2.17
N ASN A 3 -20.35 9.85 -1.31
CA ASN A 3 -19.25 8.88 -1.37
C ASN A 3 -19.79 7.47 -1.08
N GLN A 4 -19.00 6.46 -1.39
CA GLN A 4 -19.26 5.08 -0.97
C GLN A 4 -17.98 4.54 -0.35
N ALA A 5 -18.12 3.81 0.73
CA ALA A 5 -16.97 3.28 1.47
C ALA A 5 -17.31 1.97 2.16
N ILE A 6 -16.27 1.18 2.42
CA ILE A 6 -16.38 0.04 3.32
C ILE A 6 -16.19 0.58 4.74
N VAL A 7 -17.24 0.46 5.56
CA VAL A 7 -17.23 0.94 6.94
C VAL A 7 -17.20 -0.26 7.89
N ILE A 8 -16.41 -0.16 8.96
CA ILE A 8 -16.50 -1.09 10.09
C ILE A 8 -16.97 -0.33 11.32
N ARG A 9 -17.94 -0.92 12.04
CA ARG A 9 -18.53 -0.32 13.25
C ARG A 9 -18.09 -1.03 14.52
N LYS A 10 -17.45 -2.18 14.37
CA LYS A 10 -16.84 -2.96 15.46
C LYS A 10 -15.73 -3.82 14.85
N TYR A 11 -14.79 -4.16 15.66
CA TYR A 11 -13.74 -5.09 15.24
C TYR A 11 -14.30 -6.50 15.04
N GLY A 12 -13.69 -7.31 14.17
CA GLY A 12 -14.14 -8.68 13.95
C GLY A 12 -13.66 -9.28 12.65
N GLU A 13 -14.33 -10.35 12.26
CA GLU A 13 -14.06 -11.09 11.04
C GLU A 13 -14.52 -10.32 9.79
N SER A 14 -14.28 -10.88 8.62
CA SER A 14 -14.58 -10.20 7.34
C SER A 14 -16.04 -9.72 7.22
N CYS A 15 -16.97 -10.36 7.92
CA CYS A 15 -18.39 -9.98 7.90
C CYS A 15 -18.68 -8.59 8.48
N VAL A 16 -17.71 -7.97 9.19
CA VAL A 16 -17.90 -6.59 9.70
C VAL A 16 -17.68 -5.52 8.63
N LEU A 17 -17.10 -5.87 7.49
CA LEU A 17 -16.91 -4.96 6.36
C LEU A 17 -18.25 -4.72 5.67
N LYS A 18 -18.75 -3.48 5.72
CA LYS A 18 -20.05 -3.13 5.14
C LYS A 18 -19.89 -1.99 4.13
N LEU A 19 -20.44 -2.18 2.93
CA LEU A 19 -20.50 -1.11 1.95
C LEU A 19 -21.59 -0.14 2.36
N GLU A 20 -21.25 1.11 2.57
CA GLU A 20 -22.19 2.15 3.00
C GLU A 20 -22.07 3.39 2.12
N ASN A 21 -23.16 4.10 1.98
CA ASN A 21 -23.14 5.46 1.42
C ASN A 21 -22.69 6.41 2.54
N THR A 22 -21.70 7.22 2.24
CA THR A 22 -21.13 8.18 3.17
C THR A 22 -21.10 9.56 2.52
N GLU A 23 -20.60 10.54 3.22
CA GLU A 23 -20.29 11.84 2.66
C GLU A 23 -18.83 12.15 2.83
N ILE A 24 -18.30 13.01 1.97
CA ILE A 24 -16.92 13.48 2.04
C ILE A 24 -16.94 15.00 1.80
N ASP A 25 -16.10 15.70 2.54
CA ASP A 25 -16.05 17.16 2.50
C ASP A 25 -15.27 17.66 1.27
N GLU A 26 -15.25 18.97 1.09
CA GLU A 26 -14.38 19.62 0.12
C GLU A 26 -12.95 19.66 0.66
N PRO A 27 -11.94 19.64 -0.21
CA PRO A 27 -10.56 19.67 0.27
C PRO A 27 -10.21 20.97 1.00
N GLU A 28 -9.54 20.85 2.13
CA GLU A 28 -8.96 21.99 2.83
C GLU A 28 -7.75 22.53 2.04
N ARG A 29 -7.16 23.63 2.55
CA ARG A 29 -6.12 24.39 1.84
C ARG A 29 -4.98 23.50 1.27
N ASN A 30 -4.52 22.53 2.05
CA ASN A 30 -3.39 21.67 1.68
C ASN A 30 -3.80 20.25 1.26
N GLU A 31 -5.08 20.04 1.00
CA GLU A 31 -5.61 18.72 0.68
C GLU A 31 -5.94 18.57 -0.79
N ILE A 32 -5.92 17.33 -1.23
CA ILE A 32 -6.42 16.94 -2.55
C ILE A 32 -7.53 15.90 -2.38
N LEU A 33 -8.55 16.00 -3.21
CA LEU A 33 -9.64 15.03 -3.28
C LEU A 33 -9.33 14.08 -4.42
N LEU A 34 -9.20 12.81 -4.08
CA LEU A 34 -8.92 11.74 -5.03
C LEU A 34 -10.19 10.96 -5.36
N ARG A 35 -10.44 10.74 -6.65
CA ARG A 35 -11.29 9.65 -7.10
C ARG A 35 -10.38 8.42 -7.21
N GLN A 36 -10.58 7.46 -6.35
CA GLN A 36 -9.70 6.29 -6.29
C GLN A 36 -9.96 5.35 -7.48
N ILE A 37 -8.89 4.84 -8.08
CA ILE A 37 -8.92 3.92 -9.19
C ILE A 37 -8.28 2.56 -8.82
N GLY A 38 -7.67 2.49 -7.64
CA GLY A 38 -7.17 1.25 -7.08
C GLY A 38 -6.80 1.45 -5.62
N VAL A 39 -7.06 0.45 -4.80
CA VAL A 39 -6.65 0.46 -3.39
C VAL A 39 -5.88 -0.82 -3.08
N GLY A 40 -4.83 -0.71 -2.29
CA GLY A 40 -4.07 -1.86 -1.84
C GLY A 40 -4.79 -2.55 -0.68
N VAL A 41 -4.67 -3.88 -0.65
CA VAL A 41 -5.16 -4.67 0.48
C VAL A 41 -3.96 -5.36 1.12
N ASN A 42 -3.77 -5.11 2.38
CA ASN A 42 -2.60 -5.55 3.13
C ASN A 42 -2.98 -6.35 4.37
N TYR A 43 -2.08 -7.19 4.84
CA TYR A 43 -2.27 -7.91 6.12
C TYR A 43 -2.50 -6.94 7.28
N HIS A 44 -1.91 -5.76 7.22
CA HIS A 44 -2.13 -4.68 8.18
C HIS A 44 -3.62 -4.35 8.31
N ASP A 45 -4.35 -4.29 7.19
CA ASP A 45 -5.78 -3.99 7.19
C ASP A 45 -6.59 -5.08 7.93
N ILE A 46 -6.15 -6.34 7.82
CA ILE A 46 -6.75 -7.45 8.55
C ILE A 46 -6.53 -7.27 10.05
N TYR A 47 -5.32 -6.90 10.47
CA TYR A 47 -5.00 -6.67 11.88
C TYR A 47 -5.79 -5.50 12.46
N VAL A 48 -5.97 -4.44 11.68
CA VAL A 48 -6.80 -3.30 12.07
C VAL A 48 -8.27 -3.71 12.17
N ARG A 49 -8.79 -4.37 11.14
CA ARG A 49 -10.18 -4.82 11.11
C ARG A 49 -10.51 -5.76 12.28
N SER A 50 -9.62 -6.71 12.57
CA SER A 50 -9.84 -7.71 13.64
C SER A 50 -9.72 -7.12 15.04
N GLY A 51 -9.09 -5.94 15.17
CA GLY A 51 -8.82 -5.32 16.47
C GLY A 51 -7.51 -5.74 17.12
N LEU A 52 -6.68 -6.49 16.39
CA LEU A 52 -5.31 -6.76 16.85
C LEU A 52 -4.53 -5.43 16.97
N TYR A 53 -4.72 -4.55 15.98
CA TYR A 53 -4.21 -3.18 16.02
C TYR A 53 -5.39 -2.22 16.14
N LYS A 54 -5.61 -1.68 17.33
CA LYS A 54 -6.72 -0.74 17.60
C LYS A 54 -6.31 0.69 17.25
N THR A 55 -5.98 0.89 15.99
CA THR A 55 -5.46 2.16 15.47
C THR A 55 -6.46 2.91 14.59
N LEU A 56 -7.62 2.30 14.31
CA LEU A 56 -8.72 2.93 13.56
C LEU A 56 -9.84 3.25 14.54
N ASP A 57 -10.24 4.50 14.63
CA ASP A 57 -11.41 4.90 15.40
C ASP A 57 -12.68 4.36 14.75
N LEU A 58 -13.60 3.87 15.58
CA LEU A 58 -14.85 3.27 15.12
C LEU A 58 -16.05 4.18 15.38
N PRO A 59 -16.99 4.30 14.45
CA PRO A 59 -17.01 3.67 13.12
C PRO A 59 -15.95 4.30 12.21
N GLY A 60 -15.30 3.46 11.37
CA GLY A 60 -14.23 3.95 10.53
C GLY A 60 -14.11 3.19 9.20
N ILE A 61 -13.36 3.78 8.29
CA ILE A 61 -13.10 3.23 6.96
C ILE A 61 -11.66 2.70 6.96
N PRO A 62 -11.43 1.40 6.79
CA PRO A 62 -10.07 0.86 6.77
C PRO A 62 -9.34 1.15 5.46
N GLY A 63 -8.12 0.60 5.34
CA GLY A 63 -7.25 0.74 4.18
C GLY A 63 -6.29 1.92 4.29
N CYS A 64 -5.01 1.68 4.02
CA CYS A 64 -3.96 2.70 4.21
C CYS A 64 -3.25 3.13 2.92
N GLU A 65 -3.51 2.50 1.78
CA GLU A 65 -2.87 2.90 0.52
C GLU A 65 -3.85 2.89 -0.65
N GLY A 66 -3.57 3.75 -1.63
CA GLY A 66 -4.38 3.79 -2.83
C GLY A 66 -3.73 4.59 -3.94
N VAL A 67 -4.29 4.46 -5.12
CA VAL A 67 -3.93 5.25 -6.29
C VAL A 67 -5.21 5.89 -6.83
N GLY A 68 -5.15 7.16 -7.13
CA GLY A 68 -6.31 7.90 -7.59
C GLY A 68 -5.98 9.02 -8.55
N ILE A 69 -7.03 9.60 -9.09
CA ILE A 69 -6.96 10.78 -9.94
C ILE A 69 -7.42 11.97 -9.11
N ILE A 70 -6.68 13.06 -9.15
CA ILE A 70 -7.04 14.30 -8.44
C ILE A 70 -8.27 14.90 -9.12
N GLU A 71 -9.36 15.04 -8.38
CA GLU A 71 -10.62 15.66 -8.85
C GLU A 71 -10.76 17.10 -8.38
N LYS A 72 -10.24 17.39 -7.19
CA LYS A 72 -10.24 18.76 -6.62
C LYS A 72 -8.97 18.95 -5.81
N LYS A 73 -8.57 20.21 -5.65
CA LYS A 73 -7.42 20.55 -4.83
C LYS A 73 -7.68 21.81 -4.03
N GLY A 74 -7.09 21.89 -2.86
CA GLY A 74 -7.13 23.07 -2.00
C GLY A 74 -6.29 24.20 -2.54
N SER A 75 -6.50 25.39 -2.01
CA SER A 75 -5.91 26.63 -2.53
C SER A 75 -4.38 26.73 -2.39
N HIS A 76 -3.76 25.93 -1.54
CA HIS A 76 -2.31 25.90 -1.33
C HIS A 76 -1.65 24.69 -1.97
N VAL A 77 -2.33 24.00 -2.88
CA VAL A 77 -1.77 22.83 -3.59
C VAL A 77 -1.17 23.31 -4.91
N ASP A 78 0.16 23.47 -4.94
CA ASP A 78 0.87 24.06 -6.07
C ASP A 78 1.57 23.04 -6.97
N HIS A 79 1.90 21.85 -6.45
CA HIS A 79 2.69 20.86 -7.18
C HIS A 79 1.86 19.84 -7.95
N PHE A 80 0.53 19.88 -7.81
CA PHE A 80 -0.39 18.93 -8.42
C PHE A 80 -1.47 19.64 -9.20
N GLU A 81 -1.94 19.00 -10.29
CA GLU A 81 -3.04 19.49 -11.09
C GLU A 81 -4.21 18.50 -11.08
N ILE A 82 -5.42 19.02 -11.30
CA ILE A 82 -6.61 18.19 -11.50
C ILE A 82 -6.33 17.28 -12.69
N GLY A 83 -6.60 15.99 -12.52
CA GLY A 83 -6.29 14.98 -13.53
C GLY A 83 -4.98 14.23 -13.30
N ASP A 84 -4.10 14.72 -12.41
CA ASP A 84 -2.88 13.99 -12.07
C ASP A 84 -3.22 12.65 -11.41
N LYS A 85 -2.49 11.60 -11.82
CA LYS A 85 -2.55 10.29 -11.19
C LYS A 85 -1.53 10.27 -10.05
N VAL A 86 -1.98 9.97 -8.84
CA VAL A 86 -1.12 9.95 -7.65
C VAL A 86 -1.33 8.66 -6.85
N VAL A 87 -0.28 8.26 -6.12
CA VAL A 87 -0.30 7.17 -5.15
C VAL A 87 0.00 7.75 -3.77
N TYR A 88 -0.51 7.11 -2.72
CA TYR A 88 -0.29 7.56 -1.35
C TYR A 88 -0.30 6.38 -0.37
N ILE A 89 0.30 6.61 0.79
CA ILE A 89 0.12 5.80 2.00
C ILE A 89 -0.33 6.77 3.10
N ASP A 90 -1.40 6.42 3.81
CA ASP A 90 -1.98 7.29 4.83
C ASP A 90 -2.29 6.49 6.11
N LYS A 91 -1.61 6.83 7.19
CA LYS A 91 -1.80 6.21 8.50
C LYS A 91 -3.17 6.52 9.12
N GLN A 92 -3.89 7.50 8.60
CA GLN A 92 -5.23 7.84 9.06
C GLN A 92 -6.31 6.95 8.43
N TYR A 93 -5.92 6.01 7.56
CA TYR A 93 -6.81 5.06 6.90
C TYR A 93 -7.77 5.74 5.91
N GLY A 94 -8.88 5.07 5.60
CA GLY A 94 -9.90 5.65 4.72
C GLY A 94 -9.80 5.24 3.25
N SER A 95 -8.83 4.37 2.88
CA SER A 95 -8.62 4.03 1.47
C SER A 95 -9.70 3.14 0.88
N TYR A 96 -10.47 2.44 1.72
CA TYR A 96 -11.55 1.58 1.22
C TYR A 96 -12.80 2.42 0.90
N SER A 97 -12.64 3.41 0.04
CA SER A 97 -13.70 4.35 -0.38
C SER A 97 -13.52 4.75 -1.83
N LYS A 98 -14.60 5.24 -2.43
CA LYS A 98 -14.57 5.73 -3.81
C LYS A 98 -13.81 7.04 -3.93
N TYR A 99 -13.99 7.92 -2.95
CA TYR A 99 -13.30 9.21 -2.88
C TYR A 99 -12.59 9.32 -1.54
N LYS A 100 -11.41 9.94 -1.53
CA LYS A 100 -10.64 10.16 -0.30
C LYS A 100 -9.93 11.52 -0.36
N LEU A 101 -9.95 12.22 0.77
CA LEU A 101 -9.12 13.41 0.99
C LEU A 101 -7.78 12.97 1.59
N ILE A 102 -6.71 13.53 1.09
CA ILE A 102 -5.37 13.35 1.65
C ILE A 102 -4.61 14.68 1.64
N SER A 103 -3.66 14.82 2.56
CA SER A 103 -2.69 15.91 2.47
C SER A 103 -1.86 15.76 1.19
N GLN A 104 -1.57 16.88 0.51
CA GLN A 104 -0.70 16.87 -0.67
C GLN A 104 0.68 16.27 -0.37
N GLU A 105 1.14 16.34 0.89
CA GLU A 105 2.44 15.80 1.31
C GLU A 105 2.52 14.28 1.20
N LEU A 106 1.39 13.59 1.22
CA LEU A 106 1.34 12.13 1.11
C LEU A 106 1.33 11.67 -0.36
N ALA A 107 1.08 12.58 -1.29
CA ALA A 107 0.86 12.23 -2.69
C ALA A 107 2.16 12.18 -3.48
N ILE A 108 2.31 11.16 -4.30
CA ILE A 108 3.42 11.05 -5.25
C ILE A 108 2.84 10.82 -6.63
N LYS A 109 3.27 11.63 -7.62
CA LYS A 109 2.81 11.46 -9.01
C LYS A 109 3.24 10.10 -9.56
N VAL A 110 2.30 9.42 -10.16
CA VAL A 110 2.56 8.13 -10.82
C VAL A 110 2.85 8.40 -12.30
N PRO A 111 3.99 7.97 -12.84
CA PRO A 111 4.27 8.12 -14.25
C PRO A 111 3.17 7.53 -15.13
N LYS A 112 2.88 8.19 -16.26
CA LYS A 112 1.75 7.83 -17.12
C LYS A 112 1.85 6.40 -17.66
N ASN A 113 3.06 5.92 -17.88
CA ASN A 113 3.33 4.58 -18.43
C ASN A 113 3.19 3.46 -17.40
N ILE A 114 3.00 3.77 -16.13
CA ILE A 114 2.83 2.74 -15.09
C ILE A 114 1.34 2.49 -14.84
N LYS A 115 0.94 1.22 -14.93
CA LYS A 115 -0.45 0.81 -14.72
C LYS A 115 -0.87 1.01 -13.26
N SER A 116 -2.07 1.50 -13.04
CA SER A 116 -2.61 1.78 -11.70
C SER A 116 -2.72 0.54 -10.85
N GLU A 117 -3.08 -0.59 -11.45
CA GLU A 117 -3.21 -1.88 -10.76
C GLU A 117 -1.86 -2.32 -10.18
N LEU A 118 -0.78 -2.09 -10.94
CA LEU A 118 0.56 -2.42 -10.47
C LEU A 118 0.97 -1.56 -9.27
N VAL A 119 0.65 -0.27 -9.34
CA VAL A 119 0.93 0.66 -8.25
C VAL A 119 0.12 0.29 -7.00
N ALA A 120 -1.20 0.14 -7.16
CA ALA A 120 -2.12 -0.15 -6.05
C ALA A 120 -1.78 -1.46 -5.33
N SER A 121 -1.23 -2.44 -6.05
CA SER A 121 -0.92 -3.75 -5.46
C SER A 121 0.48 -3.84 -4.86
N ASN A 122 1.34 -2.84 -5.06
CA ASN A 122 2.76 -2.98 -4.73
C ASN A 122 3.39 -1.80 -4.00
N TYR A 123 2.72 -0.65 -3.91
CA TYR A 123 3.40 0.57 -3.43
C TYR A 123 3.86 0.45 -1.97
N LEU A 124 2.97 0.04 -1.07
CA LEU A 124 3.34 -0.15 0.35
C LEU A 124 4.43 -1.22 0.50
N ARG A 125 4.32 -2.30 -0.29
CA ARG A 125 5.32 -3.38 -0.28
C ARG A 125 6.69 -2.86 -0.72
N ALA A 126 6.73 -2.05 -1.77
CA ALA A 126 7.97 -1.46 -2.30
C ALA A 126 8.60 -0.53 -1.26
N MET A 127 7.81 0.32 -0.61
CA MET A 127 8.30 1.19 0.44
C MET A 127 8.86 0.39 1.61
N THR A 128 8.21 -0.72 1.96
CA THR A 128 8.70 -1.64 3.00
C THR A 128 10.05 -2.26 2.60
N VAL A 129 10.18 -2.69 1.34
CA VAL A 129 11.44 -3.28 0.85
C VAL A 129 12.58 -2.27 0.89
N ILE A 130 12.33 -1.04 0.44
CA ILE A 130 13.33 0.04 0.49
C ILE A 130 13.77 0.26 1.94
N MET A 131 12.80 0.38 2.84
CA MET A 131 13.09 0.58 4.27
C MET A 131 13.97 -0.54 4.81
N LEU A 132 13.63 -1.80 4.50
CA LEU A 132 14.39 -2.96 5.01
C LEU A 132 15.82 -3.00 4.47
N LEU A 133 16.01 -2.76 3.18
CA LEU A 133 17.32 -2.88 2.54
C LEU A 133 18.23 -1.69 2.83
N GLU A 134 17.67 -0.47 2.86
CA GLU A 134 18.49 0.75 2.92
C GLU A 134 18.57 1.37 4.33
N HIS A 135 17.50 1.27 5.11
CA HIS A 135 17.43 2.00 6.38
C HIS A 135 17.56 1.08 7.61
N VAL A 136 17.10 -0.16 7.52
CA VAL A 136 17.17 -1.08 8.66
C VAL A 136 18.50 -1.87 8.64
N ALA A 137 18.84 -2.48 7.52
CA ALA A 137 19.93 -3.44 7.46
C ALA A 137 21.20 -2.90 6.79
N SER A 138 21.10 -1.85 5.96
CA SER A 138 22.26 -1.27 5.25
C SER A 138 23.10 -2.33 4.53
N ILE A 139 22.44 -3.24 3.83
CA ILE A 139 23.07 -4.40 3.21
C ILE A 139 23.75 -3.99 1.91
N VAL A 140 24.94 -4.52 1.67
CA VAL A 140 25.71 -4.24 0.46
C VAL A 140 25.86 -5.49 -0.41
N LYS A 141 26.27 -5.24 -1.66
CA LYS A 141 26.52 -6.29 -2.66
C LYS A 141 27.41 -7.42 -2.06
N ASP A 142 27.12 -8.63 -2.50
CA ASP A 142 27.80 -9.89 -2.12
C ASP A 142 27.52 -10.39 -0.70
N GLN A 143 26.80 -9.63 0.11
CA GLN A 143 26.36 -10.13 1.42
C GLN A 143 25.17 -11.08 1.27
N TRP A 144 24.96 -11.91 2.29
CA TRP A 144 23.85 -12.84 2.34
C TRP A 144 22.75 -12.32 3.26
N ILE A 145 21.51 -12.53 2.85
CA ILE A 145 20.33 -12.31 3.69
C ILE A 145 19.43 -13.53 3.70
N ILE A 146 18.72 -13.72 4.78
CA ILE A 146 17.67 -14.74 4.90
C ILE A 146 16.33 -13.99 4.89
N VAL A 147 15.46 -14.37 3.97
CA VAL A 147 14.12 -13.77 3.83
C VAL A 147 13.07 -14.79 4.22
N THR A 148 12.43 -14.59 5.37
CA THR A 148 11.30 -15.44 5.80
C THR A 148 10.05 -15.06 5.03
N ALA A 149 9.12 -16.00 4.89
CA ALA A 149 7.91 -15.84 4.09
C ALA A 149 8.24 -15.33 2.67
N ALA A 150 9.28 -15.89 2.06
CA ALA A 150 9.81 -15.45 0.75
C ALA A 150 8.78 -15.53 -0.38
N SER A 151 7.76 -16.39 -0.26
CA SER A 151 6.67 -16.49 -1.25
C SER A 151 5.54 -15.48 -1.03
N GLY A 152 5.59 -14.70 0.06
CA GLY A 152 4.58 -13.67 0.35
C GLY A 152 4.81 -12.38 -0.44
N GLY A 153 3.89 -11.43 -0.32
CA GLY A 153 3.93 -10.19 -1.09
C GLY A 153 5.22 -9.38 -0.91
N VAL A 154 5.59 -9.10 0.34
CA VAL A 154 6.84 -8.37 0.64
C VAL A 154 8.04 -9.26 0.35
N GLY A 155 8.00 -10.53 0.78
CA GLY A 155 9.13 -11.47 0.61
C GLY A 155 9.55 -11.62 -0.85
N ARG A 156 8.59 -11.82 -1.75
CA ARG A 156 8.88 -11.97 -3.19
C ARG A 156 9.55 -10.71 -3.78
N MET A 157 9.03 -9.55 -3.40
CA MET A 157 9.60 -8.28 -3.87
C MET A 157 11.00 -8.07 -3.28
N LEU A 158 11.18 -8.36 -1.99
CA LEU A 158 12.46 -8.24 -1.30
C LEU A 158 13.52 -9.15 -1.94
N CYS A 159 13.18 -10.42 -2.21
CA CYS A 159 14.10 -11.36 -2.86
C CYS A 159 14.56 -10.84 -4.22
N LYS A 160 13.62 -10.41 -5.06
CA LYS A 160 13.95 -9.89 -6.40
C LYS A 160 14.79 -8.61 -6.32
N TRP A 161 14.39 -7.68 -5.47
CA TRP A 161 15.09 -6.40 -5.37
C TRP A 161 16.50 -6.59 -4.83
N ALA A 162 16.66 -7.40 -3.78
CA ALA A 162 17.97 -7.72 -3.22
C ALA A 162 18.89 -8.37 -4.28
N SER A 163 18.35 -9.34 -5.03
CA SER A 163 19.09 -9.99 -6.11
C SER A 163 19.56 -8.99 -7.18
N LEU A 164 18.71 -8.03 -7.56
CA LEU A 164 19.08 -6.98 -8.51
C LEU A 164 20.18 -6.07 -8.01
N LEU A 165 20.30 -5.94 -6.69
CA LEU A 165 21.38 -5.18 -6.04
C LEU A 165 22.66 -6.03 -5.82
N GLY A 166 22.65 -7.29 -6.27
CA GLY A 166 23.77 -8.20 -6.11
C GLY A 166 23.87 -8.78 -4.70
N ILE A 167 22.82 -8.72 -3.92
CA ILE A 167 22.72 -9.31 -2.59
C ILE A 167 22.28 -10.77 -2.75
N LYS A 168 22.92 -11.69 -2.04
CA LYS A 168 22.64 -13.12 -2.11
C LYS A 168 21.48 -13.46 -1.15
N VAL A 169 20.49 -14.19 -1.64
CA VAL A 169 19.24 -14.40 -0.87
C VAL A 169 19.00 -15.88 -0.63
N ILE A 170 18.75 -16.24 0.64
CA ILE A 170 18.16 -17.52 1.03
C ILE A 170 16.70 -17.28 1.36
N GLY A 171 15.79 -17.84 0.56
CA GLY A 171 14.36 -17.70 0.77
C GLY A 171 13.79 -18.84 1.60
N VAL A 172 13.10 -18.50 2.70
CA VAL A 172 12.44 -19.48 3.56
C VAL A 172 10.93 -19.46 3.30
N VAL A 173 10.37 -20.60 2.99
CA VAL A 173 8.93 -20.77 2.73
C VAL A 173 8.37 -21.90 3.60
N SER A 174 7.07 -21.86 3.88
CA SER A 174 6.41 -22.92 4.65
C SER A 174 6.17 -24.20 3.84
N ASP A 175 6.21 -24.09 2.51
CA ASP A 175 5.93 -25.20 1.59
C ASP A 175 6.59 -24.90 0.25
N LEU A 176 7.35 -25.85 -0.27
CA LEU A 176 8.04 -25.71 -1.56
C LEU A 176 7.07 -25.54 -2.74
N SER A 177 5.85 -26.03 -2.63
CA SER A 177 4.82 -25.81 -3.66
C SER A 177 4.48 -24.34 -3.87
N LYS A 178 4.82 -23.47 -2.92
CA LYS A 178 4.62 -22.02 -3.01
C LYS A 178 5.71 -21.30 -3.80
N VAL A 179 6.73 -22.04 -4.25
CA VAL A 179 7.80 -21.47 -5.09
C VAL A 179 7.39 -21.66 -6.55
N TYR A 180 6.69 -20.70 -7.09
CA TYR A 180 6.12 -20.78 -8.44
C TYR A 180 7.17 -20.80 -9.56
N ASP A 181 8.27 -20.11 -9.36
CA ASP A 181 9.33 -20.01 -10.38
C ASP A 181 10.67 -19.80 -9.66
N LYS A 182 11.41 -20.86 -9.52
CA LYS A 182 12.73 -20.83 -8.85
C LYS A 182 13.72 -19.95 -9.63
N SER A 183 13.68 -20.01 -10.96
CA SER A 183 14.62 -19.26 -11.80
C SER A 183 14.41 -17.75 -11.75
N ASN A 184 13.22 -17.31 -11.34
CA ASN A 184 12.85 -15.89 -11.30
C ASN A 184 12.50 -15.43 -9.90
N SER A 185 12.87 -16.21 -8.89
CA SER A 185 12.55 -15.88 -7.49
C SER A 185 13.46 -14.80 -6.89
N GLY A 186 14.67 -14.66 -7.42
CA GLY A 186 15.72 -13.82 -6.84
C GLY A 186 16.48 -14.50 -5.71
N CYS A 187 16.20 -15.79 -5.45
CA CYS A 187 16.87 -16.53 -4.38
C CYS A 187 17.98 -17.43 -4.96
N GLU A 188 19.16 -17.43 -4.29
CA GLU A 188 20.26 -18.37 -4.58
C GLU A 188 19.87 -19.78 -4.09
N SER A 189 19.12 -19.82 -2.98
CA SER A 189 18.68 -21.07 -2.35
C SER A 189 17.37 -20.85 -1.59
N UNK A 190 16.77 -21.78 -1.40
CA UNK A 190 15.74 -21.73 -0.75
C UNK A 190 15.70 -22.35 0.07
#